data_0fd909738c3a30dc79040634a804e83d
#
_entry.id   0fd909738c3a30dc79040634a804e83d
#
_cell.length_a   1.000
_cell.length_b   1.000
_cell.length_c   1.000
_cell.angle_alpha   90.00
_cell.angle_beta   90.00
_cell.angle_gamma   90.00
#
_symmetry.space_group_name_H-M   'P 1'
#
loop_
_entity.id
_entity.type
_entity.pdbx_description
1 polymer ?
#
loop_
_entity_poly.entity_id
_entity_poly.type
_entity_poly.pdbx_seq_one_letter_code
_entity_poly.pdbx_strand_id
1 'polypeptide(L)'
;KKAIDGAIEVVDSHTLRLNLRQPDITLIPGIADYPAAIMHPDDNPEDLLANQIGTGAYKNDMHEVGVKSVLVRNEDHDWWGYAEGKGAYLDRIEFIDYGTDPSAWVAAAESEEIDTIYENVGDFVSVFDSIGWNKSELATGSTIVIRPNQAATDADGKVIFEDKRVRQAIAMCVDNAVLLELGNAGQGVTAD
;
A
#
# COMPACT_ATOMS: atom_id res chain seq x y z
N LYS A 1 14.92 -9.48 9.80
CA LYS A 1 15.26 -10.62 10.67
C LYS A 1 15.43 -11.85 9.77
N LYS A 2 16.50 -12.61 9.91
CA LYS A 2 16.66 -13.88 9.18
C LYS A 2 15.80 -14.97 9.85
N ALA A 3 15.21 -15.85 9.05
CA ALA A 3 14.63 -17.08 9.56
C ALA A 3 15.70 -17.90 10.30
N ILE A 4 15.32 -18.58 11.36
CA ILE A 4 16.21 -19.50 12.06
C ILE A 4 16.27 -20.82 11.30
N ASP A 5 17.34 -21.56 11.47
CA ASP A 5 17.48 -22.89 10.88
C ASP A 5 16.30 -23.79 11.32
N GLY A 6 15.69 -24.45 10.35
CA GLY A 6 14.51 -25.28 10.57
C GLY A 6 13.18 -24.54 10.75
N ALA A 7 13.15 -23.20 10.64
CA ALA A 7 11.91 -22.45 10.69
C ALA A 7 10.99 -22.73 9.47
N ILE A 8 11.58 -23.02 8.33
CA ILE A 8 10.86 -23.38 7.11
C ILE A 8 11.31 -24.78 6.70
N GLU A 9 10.35 -25.69 6.60
CA GLU A 9 10.57 -27.08 6.20
C GLU A 9 9.78 -27.37 4.92
N VAL A 10 10.44 -27.86 3.89
CA VAL A 10 9.81 -28.39 2.68
C VAL A 10 9.39 -29.84 2.97
N VAL A 11 8.10 -30.09 3.15
CA VAL A 11 7.57 -31.43 3.43
C VAL A 11 7.48 -32.24 2.13
N ASP A 12 6.95 -31.62 1.09
CA ASP A 12 6.85 -32.18 -0.26
C ASP A 12 6.79 -31.05 -1.32
N SER A 13 6.54 -31.37 -2.58
CA SER A 13 6.51 -30.41 -3.69
C SER A 13 5.39 -29.34 -3.58
N HIS A 14 4.42 -29.51 -2.70
CA HIS A 14 3.26 -28.63 -2.55
C HIS A 14 3.01 -28.20 -1.10
N THR A 15 3.84 -28.67 -0.16
CA THR A 15 3.62 -28.47 1.26
C THR A 15 4.84 -27.86 1.92
N LEU A 16 4.66 -26.68 2.49
CA LEU A 16 5.63 -26.04 3.42
C LEU A 16 5.10 -26.10 4.83
N ARG A 17 6.02 -26.35 5.77
CA ARG A 17 5.74 -26.24 7.20
C ARG A 17 6.51 -25.08 7.80
N LEU A 18 5.82 -24.19 8.49
CA LEU A 18 6.41 -23.09 9.24
C LEU A 18 6.46 -23.47 10.72
N ASN A 19 7.67 -23.64 11.25
CA ASN A 19 7.90 -23.99 12.64
C ASN A 19 8.10 -22.70 13.46
N LEU A 20 7.09 -22.31 14.23
CA LEU A 20 7.10 -21.09 15.03
C LEU A 20 7.68 -21.36 16.42
N ARG A 21 8.43 -20.39 16.96
CA ARG A 21 8.93 -20.47 18.35
C ARG A 21 7.83 -20.37 19.39
N GLN A 22 6.76 -19.66 19.06
CA GLN A 22 5.58 -19.46 19.88
C GLN A 22 4.37 -19.24 18.96
N PRO A 23 3.15 -19.48 19.45
CA PRO A 23 1.94 -19.13 18.69
C PRO A 23 1.94 -17.66 18.29
N ASP A 24 1.61 -17.40 17.03
CA ASP A 24 1.54 -16.05 16.47
C ASP A 24 0.27 -15.88 15.64
N ILE A 25 -0.68 -15.15 16.18
CA ILE A 25 -1.96 -14.86 15.53
C ILE A 25 -1.80 -13.94 14.31
N THR A 26 -0.69 -13.18 14.24
CA THR A 26 -0.43 -12.23 13.16
C THR A 26 0.27 -12.86 11.96
N LEU A 27 0.65 -14.14 12.03
CA LEU A 27 1.36 -14.82 10.95
C LEU A 27 0.57 -14.80 9.65
N ILE A 28 -0.69 -15.22 9.67
CA ILE A 28 -1.52 -15.31 8.45
C ILE A 28 -1.74 -13.94 7.83
N PRO A 29 -2.20 -12.91 8.55
CA PRO A 29 -2.26 -11.55 7.99
C PRO A 29 -0.91 -11.05 7.47
N GLY A 30 0.18 -11.36 8.18
CA GLY A 30 1.53 -10.90 7.81
C GLY A 30 2.10 -11.53 6.54
N ILE A 31 1.69 -12.74 6.17
CA ILE A 31 2.07 -13.38 4.90
C ILE A 31 1.06 -13.12 3.77
N ALA A 32 -0.07 -12.49 4.07
CA ALA A 32 -1.08 -12.12 3.08
C ALA A 32 -0.84 -10.71 2.50
N ASP A 33 0.15 -9.98 2.99
CA ASP A 33 0.48 -8.62 2.55
C ASP A 33 1.62 -8.62 1.52
N TYR A 34 1.72 -7.55 0.73
CA TYR A 34 2.68 -7.40 -0.37
C TYR A 34 4.15 -7.66 -0.01
N PRO A 35 4.65 -7.40 1.23
CA PRO A 35 6.04 -7.69 1.57
C PRO A 35 6.38 -9.17 1.62
N ALA A 36 5.37 -10.05 1.64
CA ALA A 36 5.53 -11.50 1.70
C ALA A 36 4.96 -12.20 0.45
N ALA A 37 4.85 -11.48 -0.67
CA ALA A 37 4.41 -12.06 -1.93
C ALA A 37 5.30 -13.24 -2.35
N ILE A 38 4.66 -14.32 -2.76
CA ILE A 38 5.38 -15.50 -3.28
C ILE A 38 5.74 -15.22 -4.74
N MET A 39 7.04 -15.10 -4.99
CA MET A 39 7.59 -14.81 -6.31
C MET A 39 7.94 -16.11 -7.05
N HIS A 40 7.77 -16.13 -8.36
CA HIS A 40 8.31 -17.22 -9.17
C HIS A 40 9.85 -17.14 -9.17
N PRO A 41 10.59 -18.28 -9.13
CA PRO A 41 12.05 -18.26 -9.08
C PRO A 41 12.71 -17.60 -10.29
N ASP A 42 12.03 -17.57 -11.44
CA ASP A 42 12.52 -16.93 -12.65
C ASP A 42 12.07 -15.46 -12.78
N ASP A 43 11.32 -14.94 -11.80
CA ASP A 43 10.94 -13.54 -11.79
C ASP A 43 12.13 -12.64 -11.50
N ASN A 44 12.17 -11.47 -12.14
CA ASN A 44 13.24 -10.50 -11.94
C ASN A 44 12.70 -9.26 -11.20
N PRO A 45 12.88 -9.15 -9.88
CA PRO A 45 12.36 -8.02 -9.11
C PRO A 45 13.04 -6.68 -9.44
N GLU A 46 14.17 -6.68 -10.16
CA GLU A 46 14.88 -5.46 -10.58
C GLU A 46 14.33 -4.91 -11.91
N ASP A 47 13.58 -5.72 -12.66
CA ASP A 47 12.93 -5.31 -13.90
C ASP A 47 11.51 -5.85 -13.97
N LEU A 48 10.55 -5.01 -13.63
CA LEU A 48 9.14 -5.34 -13.56
C LEU A 48 8.51 -5.77 -14.91
N LEU A 49 9.22 -5.56 -16.02
CA LEU A 49 8.76 -5.89 -17.36
C LEU A 49 9.46 -7.10 -17.97
N ALA A 50 10.61 -7.54 -17.41
CA ALA A 50 11.47 -8.51 -18.05
C ALA A 50 10.92 -9.94 -18.08
N ASN A 51 10.25 -10.39 -17.03
CA ASN A 51 9.74 -11.77 -16.94
C ASN A 51 8.60 -11.85 -15.94
N GLN A 52 7.41 -11.47 -16.39
CA GLN A 52 6.23 -11.34 -15.54
C GLN A 52 5.52 -12.68 -15.38
N ILE A 53 5.82 -13.37 -14.29
CA ILE A 53 5.18 -14.66 -13.95
C ILE A 53 4.33 -14.46 -12.71
N GLY A 54 3.13 -13.96 -12.88
CA GLY A 54 2.16 -13.70 -11.81
C GLY A 54 0.89 -14.53 -11.97
N THR A 55 0.15 -14.68 -10.87
CA THR A 55 -1.15 -15.36 -10.82
C THR A 55 -2.32 -14.39 -10.86
N GLY A 56 -2.08 -13.10 -11.10
CA GLY A 56 -3.09 -12.04 -11.13
C GLY A 56 -3.88 -12.00 -12.43
N ALA A 57 -5.03 -11.30 -12.38
CA ALA A 57 -5.89 -11.07 -13.55
C ALA A 57 -5.26 -10.10 -14.57
N TYR A 58 -4.28 -9.32 -14.14
CA TYR A 58 -3.58 -8.32 -14.95
C TYR A 58 -2.07 -8.52 -14.85
N LYS A 59 -1.36 -8.09 -15.89
CA LYS A 59 0.11 -8.04 -15.97
C LYS A 59 0.56 -6.64 -16.36
N ASN A 60 1.81 -6.28 -16.02
CA ASN A 60 2.38 -4.99 -16.43
C ASN A 60 2.62 -4.98 -17.96
N ASP A 61 2.25 -3.90 -18.60
CA ASP A 61 2.55 -3.60 -20.00
C ASP A 61 3.64 -2.54 -20.10
N MET A 62 3.57 -1.54 -19.22
CA MET A 62 4.51 -0.43 -19.18
C MET A 62 4.69 0.06 -17.74
N HIS A 63 5.92 0.47 -17.42
CA HIS A 63 6.22 1.16 -16.18
C HIS A 63 7.27 2.23 -16.44
N GLU A 64 6.88 3.50 -16.25
CA GLU A 64 7.76 4.66 -16.38
C GLU A 64 7.69 5.47 -15.09
N VAL A 65 8.78 5.46 -14.33
CA VAL A 65 8.86 6.11 -13.00
C VAL A 65 8.58 7.61 -13.12
N GLY A 66 7.66 8.12 -12.30
CA GLY A 66 7.27 9.52 -12.31
C GLY A 66 6.37 9.94 -13.48
N VAL A 67 5.88 8.97 -14.26
CA VAL A 67 4.97 9.21 -15.38
C VAL A 67 3.72 8.34 -15.25
N LYS A 68 3.85 7.03 -15.50
CA LYS A 68 2.72 6.13 -15.34
C LYS A 68 3.11 4.65 -15.33
N SER A 69 2.22 3.83 -14.78
CA SER A 69 2.23 2.39 -14.93
C SER A 69 0.97 1.92 -15.63
N VAL A 70 1.12 0.92 -16.49
CA VAL A 70 0.02 0.36 -17.27
C VAL A 70 -0.08 -1.13 -17.02
N LEU A 71 -1.28 -1.58 -16.69
CA LEU A 71 -1.63 -2.98 -16.60
C LEU A 71 -2.57 -3.35 -17.74
N VAL A 72 -2.39 -4.52 -18.32
CA VAL A 72 -3.30 -5.12 -19.29
C VAL A 72 -3.83 -6.44 -18.77
N ARG A 73 -4.99 -6.86 -19.26
CA ARG A 73 -5.56 -8.16 -18.90
C ARG A 73 -4.54 -9.26 -19.20
N ASN A 74 -4.37 -10.18 -18.26
CA ASN A 74 -3.51 -11.33 -18.45
C ASN A 74 -4.30 -12.46 -19.08
N GLU A 75 -4.05 -12.71 -20.35
CA GLU A 75 -4.69 -13.78 -21.15
C GLU A 75 -3.82 -15.06 -21.23
N ASP A 76 -2.65 -15.05 -20.57
CA ASP A 76 -1.70 -16.15 -20.64
C ASP A 76 -2.12 -17.34 -19.76
N HIS A 77 -3.06 -17.14 -18.82
CA HIS A 77 -3.59 -18.19 -17.94
C HIS A 77 -5.00 -17.88 -17.45
N ASP A 78 -5.68 -18.91 -16.98
CA ASP A 78 -6.97 -18.76 -16.32
C ASP A 78 -6.79 -18.24 -14.88
N TRP A 79 -7.15 -16.98 -14.64
CA TRP A 79 -7.10 -16.41 -13.31
C TRP A 79 -8.08 -17.14 -12.36
N TRP A 80 -7.60 -17.51 -11.18
CA TRP A 80 -8.39 -18.25 -10.19
C TRP A 80 -9.72 -17.60 -9.83
N GLY A 81 -9.83 -16.28 -9.89
CA GLY A 81 -11.05 -15.53 -9.61
C GLY A 81 -12.19 -15.84 -10.55
N TYR A 82 -11.94 -16.35 -11.76
CA TYR A 82 -13.00 -16.79 -12.67
C TYR A 82 -13.81 -17.94 -12.09
N ALA A 83 -13.18 -18.85 -11.36
CA ALA A 83 -13.86 -19.95 -10.69
C ALA A 83 -14.79 -19.48 -9.55
N GLU A 84 -14.56 -18.27 -9.03
CA GLU A 84 -15.40 -17.64 -8.01
C GLU A 84 -16.41 -16.65 -8.61
N GLY A 85 -16.61 -16.63 -9.92
CA GLY A 85 -17.53 -15.73 -10.61
C GLY A 85 -17.03 -14.28 -10.70
N LYS A 86 -15.76 -14.02 -10.43
CA LYS A 86 -15.12 -12.71 -10.63
C LYS A 86 -14.55 -12.64 -12.05
N GLY A 87 -14.39 -11.43 -12.59
CA GLY A 87 -13.81 -11.22 -13.91
C GLY A 87 -12.75 -10.14 -13.92
N ALA A 88 -11.82 -10.23 -14.87
CA ALA A 88 -10.98 -9.11 -15.26
C ALA A 88 -11.78 -8.27 -16.25
N TYR A 89 -12.62 -7.36 -15.74
CA TYR A 89 -13.62 -6.65 -16.55
C TYR A 89 -13.01 -5.56 -17.44
N LEU A 90 -11.88 -4.99 -17.04
CA LEU A 90 -11.20 -3.95 -17.82
C LEU A 90 -10.15 -4.58 -18.72
N ASP A 91 -9.96 -4.04 -19.91
CA ASP A 91 -8.90 -4.46 -20.83
C ASP A 91 -7.56 -3.90 -20.39
N ARG A 92 -7.58 -2.69 -19.80
CA ARG A 92 -6.41 -1.90 -19.44
C ARG A 92 -6.69 -1.05 -18.20
N ILE A 93 -5.68 -0.87 -17.35
CA ILE A 93 -5.70 0.03 -16.18
C ILE A 93 -4.44 0.88 -16.25
N GLU A 94 -4.58 2.20 -16.17
CA GLU A 94 -3.47 3.14 -16.13
C GLU A 94 -3.39 3.82 -14.77
N PHE A 95 -2.24 3.77 -14.14
CA PHE A 95 -1.91 4.54 -12.94
C PHE A 95 -1.04 5.71 -13.36
N ILE A 96 -1.59 6.91 -13.36
CA ILE A 96 -0.93 8.12 -13.83
C ILE A 96 -0.36 8.88 -12.63
N ASP A 97 0.89 9.32 -12.73
CA ASP A 97 1.56 10.11 -11.71
C ASP A 97 1.40 11.61 -12.02
N TYR A 98 0.49 12.27 -11.33
CA TYR A 98 0.30 13.74 -11.41
C TYR A 98 1.17 14.50 -10.40
N GLY A 99 2.13 13.84 -9.76
CA GLY A 99 2.95 14.44 -8.72
C GLY A 99 2.17 14.65 -7.41
N THR A 100 2.59 15.66 -6.65
CA THR A 100 2.07 15.92 -5.31
C THR A 100 1.17 17.15 -5.20
N ASP A 101 0.87 17.80 -6.32
CA ASP A 101 -0.03 18.96 -6.35
C ASP A 101 -1.49 18.51 -6.56
N PRO A 102 -2.34 18.61 -5.53
CA PRO A 102 -3.73 18.18 -5.64
C PRO A 102 -4.55 18.93 -6.70
N SER A 103 -4.14 20.13 -7.09
CA SER A 103 -4.83 20.87 -8.17
C SER A 103 -4.71 20.18 -9.52
N ALA A 104 -3.62 19.43 -9.77
CA ALA A 104 -3.45 18.63 -10.96
C ALA A 104 -4.46 17.47 -11.01
N TRP A 105 -4.73 16.83 -9.87
CA TRP A 105 -5.72 15.75 -9.75
C TRP A 105 -7.13 16.26 -10.00
N VAL A 106 -7.47 17.42 -9.43
CA VAL A 106 -8.77 18.07 -9.66
C VAL A 106 -8.96 18.40 -11.15
N ALA A 107 -7.95 18.99 -11.78
CA ALA A 107 -8.00 19.31 -13.19
C ALA A 107 -8.18 18.07 -14.08
N ALA A 108 -7.48 16.99 -13.77
CA ALA A 108 -7.61 15.71 -14.48
C ALA A 108 -9.02 15.09 -14.29
N ALA A 109 -9.62 15.23 -13.10
CA ALA A 109 -10.98 14.80 -12.85
C ALA A 109 -12.02 15.63 -13.58
N GLU A 110 -11.86 16.97 -13.61
CA GLU A 110 -12.77 17.89 -14.32
C GLU A 110 -12.71 17.71 -15.85
N SER A 111 -11.55 17.34 -16.37
CA SER A 111 -11.36 17.07 -17.81
C SER A 111 -11.73 15.63 -18.22
N GLU A 112 -12.22 14.80 -17.28
CA GLU A 112 -12.54 13.40 -17.52
C GLU A 112 -11.31 12.57 -17.99
N GLU A 113 -10.11 12.98 -17.62
CA GLU A 113 -8.87 12.26 -17.93
C GLU A 113 -8.64 11.04 -17.04
N ILE A 114 -9.23 11.06 -15.83
CA ILE A 114 -9.17 9.95 -14.87
C ILE A 114 -10.57 9.49 -14.47
N ASP A 115 -10.72 8.20 -14.21
CA ASP A 115 -11.97 7.57 -13.80
C ASP A 115 -12.06 7.37 -12.29
N THR A 116 -10.94 7.36 -11.59
CA THR A 116 -10.87 7.11 -10.13
C THR A 116 -9.64 7.77 -9.52
N ILE A 117 -9.78 8.17 -8.27
CA ILE A 117 -8.68 8.68 -7.46
C ILE A 117 -8.79 8.13 -6.04
N TYR A 118 -7.64 7.92 -5.40
CA TYR A 118 -7.58 7.65 -3.96
C TYR A 118 -7.18 8.96 -3.25
N GLU A 119 -8.15 9.58 -2.57
CA GLU A 119 -7.95 10.82 -1.83
C GLU A 119 -8.57 10.71 -0.44
N ASN A 120 -7.87 11.19 0.58
CA ASN A 120 -8.32 11.18 1.96
C ASN A 120 -8.18 12.52 2.69
N VAL A 121 -7.76 13.57 1.99
CA VAL A 121 -7.71 14.93 2.53
C VAL A 121 -9.09 15.58 2.36
N GLY A 122 -9.72 15.96 3.49
CA GLY A 122 -11.12 16.36 3.53
C GLY A 122 -11.50 17.50 2.59
N ASP A 123 -10.64 18.51 2.42
CA ASP A 123 -10.89 19.63 1.51
C ASP A 123 -11.01 19.15 0.05
N PHE A 124 -10.13 18.25 -0.38
CA PHE A 124 -10.18 17.72 -1.76
C PHE A 124 -11.34 16.76 -1.96
N VAL A 125 -11.68 15.95 -0.96
CA VAL A 125 -12.91 15.12 -1.00
C VAL A 125 -14.13 16.00 -1.24
N SER A 126 -14.21 17.16 -0.59
CA SER A 126 -15.32 18.11 -0.79
C SER A 126 -15.32 18.72 -2.20
N VAL A 127 -14.14 18.94 -2.80
CA VAL A 127 -14.03 19.41 -4.20
C VAL A 127 -14.54 18.34 -5.16
N PHE A 128 -14.13 17.08 -5.00
CA PHE A 128 -14.60 15.97 -5.83
C PHE A 128 -16.12 15.75 -5.70
N ASP A 129 -16.68 15.87 -4.48
CA ASP A 129 -18.12 15.86 -4.26
C ASP A 129 -18.83 16.99 -5.04
N SER A 130 -18.21 18.20 -5.09
CA SER A 130 -18.82 19.37 -5.76
C SER A 130 -18.84 19.25 -7.28
N ILE A 131 -17.91 18.52 -7.89
CA ILE A 131 -17.87 18.23 -9.33
C ILE A 131 -18.67 16.96 -9.69
N GLY A 132 -19.35 16.35 -8.72
CA GLY A 132 -20.30 15.26 -8.95
C GLY A 132 -19.70 13.86 -8.98
N TRP A 133 -18.49 13.66 -8.45
CA TRP A 133 -17.90 12.33 -8.36
C TRP A 133 -18.59 11.47 -7.29
N ASN A 134 -18.67 10.18 -7.56
CA ASN A 134 -19.16 9.21 -6.59
C ASN A 134 -18.09 8.90 -5.55
N LYS A 135 -18.46 8.96 -4.28
CA LYS A 135 -17.58 8.65 -3.16
C LYS A 135 -17.81 7.22 -2.66
N SER A 136 -16.73 6.47 -2.48
CA SER A 136 -16.72 5.22 -1.71
C SER A 136 -15.89 5.41 -0.46
N GLU A 137 -16.51 5.27 0.70
CA GLU A 137 -15.87 5.45 2.00
C GLU A 137 -15.77 4.11 2.73
N LEU A 138 -14.56 3.75 3.14
CA LEU A 138 -14.25 2.52 3.85
C LEU A 138 -13.52 2.84 5.14
N ALA A 139 -14.08 2.42 6.27
CA ALA A 139 -13.34 2.38 7.53
C ALA A 139 -12.35 1.22 7.49
N THR A 140 -11.07 1.52 7.43
CA THR A 140 -9.98 0.53 7.41
C THR A 140 -9.19 0.54 8.72
N GLY A 141 -8.32 -0.45 8.92
CA GLY A 141 -7.33 -0.42 10.01
C GLY A 141 -6.11 0.47 9.72
N SER A 142 -6.09 1.17 8.60
CA SER A 142 -5.00 2.07 8.24
C SER A 142 -5.00 3.30 9.16
N THR A 143 -3.83 3.59 9.73
CA THR A 143 -3.64 4.70 10.67
C THR A 143 -2.54 5.61 10.15
N ILE A 144 -2.80 6.93 10.12
CA ILE A 144 -1.75 7.91 9.89
C ILE A 144 -0.90 7.98 11.16
N VAL A 145 0.41 7.80 11.01
CA VAL A 145 1.32 7.69 12.14
C VAL A 145 2.55 8.58 11.97
N ILE A 146 3.06 9.12 13.07
CA ILE A 146 4.37 9.75 13.14
C ILE A 146 5.39 8.66 13.48
N ARG A 147 6.32 8.37 12.56
CA ARG A 147 7.37 7.36 12.74
C ARG A 147 8.74 8.02 12.91
N PRO A 148 9.20 8.31 14.12
CA PRO A 148 10.56 8.80 14.34
C PRO A 148 11.59 7.76 13.87
N ASN A 149 12.58 8.19 13.08
CA ASN A 149 13.69 7.33 12.71
C ASN A 149 14.59 7.10 13.94
N GLN A 150 14.50 5.94 14.56
CA GLN A 150 15.25 5.61 15.77
C GLN A 150 16.76 5.47 15.53
N ALA A 151 17.22 5.43 14.28
CA ALA A 151 18.64 5.46 13.93
C ALA A 151 19.15 6.85 13.53
N ALA A 152 18.28 7.88 13.52
CA ALA A 152 18.68 9.23 13.18
C ALA A 152 19.62 9.81 14.25
N THR A 153 20.72 10.41 13.80
CA THR A 153 21.70 11.07 14.65
C THR A 153 21.68 12.59 14.46
N ASP A 154 22.04 13.33 15.51
CA ASP A 154 22.33 14.75 15.41
C ASP A 154 23.73 15.01 14.79
N ALA A 155 24.14 16.28 14.74
CA ALA A 155 25.43 16.68 14.18
C ALA A 155 26.64 16.11 14.94
N ASP A 156 26.46 15.76 16.21
CA ASP A 156 27.47 15.16 17.07
C ASP A 156 27.47 13.62 17.02
N GLY A 157 26.61 13.03 16.17
CA GLY A 157 26.48 11.58 16.01
C GLY A 157 25.66 10.88 17.10
N LYS A 158 24.98 11.63 17.96
CA LYS A 158 24.12 11.08 19.01
C LYS A 158 22.76 10.69 18.44
N VAL A 159 22.30 9.48 18.76
CA VAL A 159 20.99 9.00 18.35
C VAL A 159 19.87 9.80 19.04
N ILE A 160 19.07 10.51 18.24
CA ILE A 160 18.09 11.48 18.75
C ILE A 160 16.91 10.78 19.44
N PHE A 161 16.37 9.74 18.80
CA PHE A 161 15.12 9.08 19.24
C PHE A 161 15.34 7.80 20.05
N GLU A 162 16.59 7.52 20.49
CA GLU A 162 16.88 6.40 21.39
C GLU A 162 16.25 6.63 22.78
N ASP A 163 16.30 7.86 23.27
CA ASP A 163 15.74 8.23 24.58
C ASP A 163 14.20 8.18 24.51
N LYS A 164 13.62 7.31 25.33
CA LYS A 164 12.17 7.17 25.47
C LYS A 164 11.47 8.50 25.80
N ARG A 165 12.12 9.38 26.60
CA ARG A 165 11.55 10.66 27.01
C ARG A 165 11.35 11.60 25.82
N VAL A 166 12.26 11.57 24.83
CA VAL A 166 12.10 12.37 23.60
C VAL A 166 10.86 11.89 22.83
N ARG A 167 10.70 10.58 22.67
CA ARG A 167 9.52 10.03 22.00
C ARG A 167 8.21 10.33 22.75
N GLN A 168 8.24 10.26 24.07
CA GLN A 168 7.09 10.62 24.91
C GLN A 168 6.76 12.11 24.81
N ALA A 169 7.76 13.00 24.77
CA ALA A 169 7.54 14.43 24.61
C ALA A 169 6.84 14.74 23.27
N ILE A 170 7.24 14.08 22.17
CA ILE A 170 6.56 14.23 20.88
C ILE A 170 5.10 13.76 21.00
N ALA A 171 4.86 12.59 21.58
CA ALA A 171 3.49 12.07 21.76
C ALA A 171 2.61 13.00 22.59
N MET A 172 3.17 13.67 23.60
CA MET A 172 2.45 14.65 24.43
C MET A 172 2.13 15.97 23.71
N CYS A 173 2.85 16.30 22.63
CA CYS A 173 2.60 17.47 21.81
C CYS A 173 1.54 17.25 20.73
N VAL A 174 1.12 16.01 20.52
CA VAL A 174 0.17 15.64 19.47
C VAL A 174 -1.23 15.53 20.06
N ASP A 175 -2.17 16.28 19.51
CA ASP A 175 -3.60 16.13 19.75
C ASP A 175 -4.23 15.46 18.52
N ASN A 176 -4.65 14.22 18.68
CA ASN A 176 -5.18 13.41 17.58
C ASN A 176 -6.50 14.00 17.02
N ALA A 177 -7.32 14.65 17.85
CA ALA A 177 -8.56 15.26 17.39
C ALA A 177 -8.28 16.52 16.55
N VAL A 178 -7.30 17.33 16.96
CA VAL A 178 -6.87 18.49 16.17
C VAL A 178 -6.25 18.07 14.84
N LEU A 179 -5.43 17.01 14.84
CA LEU A 179 -4.84 16.50 13.60
C LEU A 179 -5.90 15.92 12.65
N LEU A 180 -6.92 15.24 13.17
CA LEU A 180 -8.03 14.73 12.38
C LEU A 180 -8.81 15.88 11.74
N GLU A 181 -9.11 16.92 12.49
CA GLU A 181 -9.83 18.11 11.99
C GLU A 181 -9.03 18.86 10.94
N LEU A 182 -7.76 19.14 11.19
CA LEU A 182 -6.92 19.93 10.28
C LEU A 182 -6.44 19.15 9.05
N GLY A 183 -6.21 17.84 9.19
CA GLY A 183 -5.69 17.01 8.09
C GLY A 183 -6.77 16.36 7.24
N ASN A 184 -7.89 15.98 7.85
CA ASN A 184 -8.93 15.20 7.19
C ASN A 184 -10.34 15.84 7.30
N ALA A 185 -10.42 17.12 7.70
CA ALA A 185 -11.70 17.84 7.94
C ALA A 185 -12.68 17.02 8.81
N GLY A 186 -12.16 16.38 9.86
CA GLY A 186 -12.94 15.55 10.78
C GLY A 186 -13.39 14.19 10.23
N GLN A 187 -13.00 13.83 9.01
CA GLN A 187 -13.37 12.54 8.42
C GLN A 187 -12.47 11.42 8.95
N GLY A 188 -13.07 10.39 9.54
CA GLY A 188 -12.38 9.27 10.16
C GLY A 188 -12.60 9.20 11.67
N VAL A 189 -11.74 8.46 12.35
CA VAL A 189 -11.74 8.34 13.82
C VAL A 189 -10.34 8.51 14.37
N THR A 190 -10.23 9.11 15.55
CA THR A 190 -8.95 9.21 16.27
C THR A 190 -8.48 7.81 16.67
N ALA A 191 -7.20 7.52 16.48
CA ALA A 191 -6.55 6.34 17.02
C ALA A 191 -5.82 6.73 18.32
N ASP A 192 -6.08 5.98 19.39
CA ASP A 192 -5.46 6.17 20.72
C ASP A 192 -4.23 5.28 20.90
#